data_38aebf193375bce81e61a3f0f111f593
#
_entry.id   38aebf193375bce81e61a3f0f111f593
#
_cell.length_a   1.000
_cell.length_b   1.000
_cell.length_c   1.000
_cell.angle_alpha   90.00
_cell.angle_beta   90.00
_cell.angle_gamma   90.00
#
_symmetry.space_group_name_H-M   'P 1'
#
loop_
_entity.id
_entity.type
_entity.pdbx_description
1 polymer ?
#
loop_
_entity_poly.entity_id
_entity_poly.type
_entity_poly.pdbx_seq_one_letter_code
_entity_poly.pdbx_strand_id
1 'polypeptide(L)'
;MKFKIVSLFVLCAILISCGTSRQGGKKQRKGTKAQVVLTPEQQRKYDYFFLEASRLKMKDDYSAAFDLLQHCLTINPNASSALYEISQYYMYLKQVPQGQAALEKAVENDPDNYWYSQGLASLYQQQNEMQKATNLLESMATRFSDRMDPLYSLLDIYNRLEEYDNVITTLNRLEEKMGKNEQ
;
A
#
# COMPACT_ATOMS: atom_id res chain seq x y z
N MET A 1 32.19 58.01 -33.17
CA MET A 1 32.79 57.15 -34.21
C MET A 1 31.79 56.06 -34.60
N LYS A 2 31.47 56.05 -35.87
CA LYS A 2 30.52 55.14 -36.53
C LYS A 2 31.14 53.75 -36.69
N PHE A 3 30.37 52.68 -36.56
CA PHE A 3 30.46 51.56 -37.48
C PHE A 3 29.16 50.76 -37.47
N LYS A 4 28.56 50.73 -38.65
CA LYS A 4 27.48 49.86 -39.11
C LYS A 4 28.06 48.50 -39.46
N ILE A 5 27.32 47.42 -39.28
CA ILE A 5 27.39 46.20 -40.12
C ILE A 5 26.08 45.41 -39.84
N VAL A 6 25.20 45.50 -40.74
CA VAL A 6 24.80 44.61 -41.85
C VAL A 6 24.14 43.31 -41.46
N SER A 7 22.86 43.37 -41.78
CA SER A 7 21.85 42.25 -41.88
C SER A 7 22.36 41.08 -42.74
N LEU A 8 22.08 39.87 -42.25
CA LEU A 8 21.98 38.71 -43.15
C LEU A 8 20.76 37.87 -42.78
N PHE A 9 19.71 38.06 -43.55
CA PHE A 9 18.53 37.20 -43.58
C PHE A 9 18.90 35.84 -44.18
N VAL A 10 18.82 34.77 -43.42
CA VAL A 10 18.74 33.41 -43.97
C VAL A 10 17.34 32.89 -43.79
N LEU A 11 16.63 32.82 -44.91
CA LEU A 11 15.29 32.26 -45.05
C LEU A 11 15.42 30.74 -45.09
N CYS A 12 15.08 30.03 -43.99
CA CYS A 12 14.91 28.59 -44.02
C CYS A 12 13.43 28.25 -44.04
N ALA A 13 12.99 27.77 -45.20
CA ALA A 13 11.64 27.24 -45.40
C ALA A 13 11.44 25.98 -44.54
N ILE A 14 10.53 26.03 -43.57
CA ILE A 14 10.11 24.88 -42.76
C ILE A 14 8.96 24.20 -43.49
N LEU A 15 9.21 23.02 -44.02
CA LEU A 15 8.19 22.10 -44.49
C LEU A 15 7.39 21.59 -43.31
N ILE A 16 6.12 21.99 -43.24
CA ILE A 16 5.16 21.47 -42.25
C ILE A 16 4.75 20.08 -42.72
N SER A 17 5.38 19.06 -42.13
CA SER A 17 4.94 17.69 -42.24
C SER A 17 3.89 17.44 -41.15
N CYS A 18 2.63 17.32 -41.54
CA CYS A 18 1.50 16.98 -40.70
C CYS A 18 1.56 15.47 -40.37
N GLY A 19 2.26 15.09 -39.26
CA GLY A 19 2.26 13.75 -38.72
C GLY A 19 1.27 13.67 -37.56
N THR A 20 0.11 13.06 -37.81
CA THR A 20 -0.88 12.70 -36.76
C THR A 20 -0.28 11.65 -35.82
N SER A 21 0.39 12.08 -34.76
CA SER A 21 0.81 11.16 -33.69
C SER A 21 -0.38 10.93 -32.74
N ARG A 22 -0.97 9.73 -32.82
CA ARG A 22 -1.84 9.17 -31.79
C ARG A 22 -1.08 9.22 -30.46
N GLN A 23 -1.48 10.11 -29.58
CA GLN A 23 -1.09 10.06 -28.16
C GLN A 23 -1.74 8.84 -27.52
N GLY A 24 -1.05 7.72 -27.59
CA GLY A 24 -1.29 6.61 -26.69
C GLY A 24 -0.94 7.05 -25.26
N GLY A 25 -1.95 7.29 -24.44
CA GLY A 25 -1.74 7.61 -23.03
C GLY A 25 -0.88 6.52 -22.38
N LYS A 26 0.39 6.79 -22.16
CA LYS A 26 1.23 5.99 -21.28
C LYS A 26 0.66 6.14 -19.87
N LYS A 27 -0.15 5.16 -19.44
CA LYS A 27 -0.41 4.93 -18.02
C LYS A 27 0.95 4.88 -17.33
N GLN A 28 1.31 5.93 -16.60
CA GLN A 28 2.47 5.89 -15.70
C GLN A 28 2.24 4.73 -14.72
N ARG A 29 2.90 3.61 -14.98
CA ARG A 29 3.07 2.58 -13.97
C ARG A 29 3.82 3.25 -12.83
N LYS A 30 3.14 3.46 -11.70
CA LYS A 30 3.82 3.80 -10.43
C LYS A 30 4.99 2.83 -10.30
N GLY A 31 6.19 3.40 -10.13
CA GLY A 31 7.44 2.63 -10.12
C GLY A 31 7.31 1.45 -9.15
N THR A 32 7.48 0.26 -9.68
CA THR A 32 7.64 -0.95 -8.88
C THR A 32 8.88 -0.71 -8.03
N LYS A 33 8.73 -0.61 -6.70
CA LYS A 33 9.88 -0.56 -5.79
C LYS A 33 10.79 -1.73 -6.14
N ALA A 34 12.10 -1.49 -6.19
CA ALA A 34 13.07 -2.53 -6.51
C ALA A 34 12.85 -3.70 -5.53
N GLN A 35 12.37 -4.81 -6.05
CA GLN A 35 12.18 -6.01 -5.28
C GLN A 35 13.58 -6.51 -4.87
N VAL A 36 13.80 -6.70 -3.58
CA VAL A 36 15.06 -7.24 -3.08
C VAL A 36 15.21 -8.65 -3.63
N VAL A 37 16.15 -8.86 -4.53
CA VAL A 37 16.46 -10.20 -5.07
C VAL A 37 17.42 -10.86 -4.09
N LEU A 38 16.93 -11.86 -3.38
CA LEU A 38 17.75 -12.65 -2.47
C LEU A 38 18.53 -13.72 -3.24
N THR A 39 19.75 -14.00 -2.81
CA THR A 39 20.46 -15.21 -3.26
C THR A 39 19.76 -16.46 -2.73
N PRO A 40 19.94 -17.64 -3.35
CA PRO A 40 19.34 -18.88 -2.84
C PRO A 40 19.73 -19.22 -1.39
N GLU A 41 20.91 -18.81 -0.97
CA GLU A 41 21.36 -18.97 0.41
C GLU A 41 20.62 -18.01 1.37
N GLN A 42 20.49 -16.75 0.98
CA GLN A 42 19.73 -15.76 1.75
C GLN A 42 18.27 -16.16 1.87
N GLN A 43 17.67 -16.67 0.78
CA GLN A 43 16.28 -17.14 0.80
C GLN A 43 16.11 -18.31 1.78
N ARG A 44 16.97 -19.34 1.72
CA ARG A 44 16.92 -20.46 2.68
C ARG A 44 17.08 -20.01 4.14
N LYS A 45 17.96 -19.03 4.38
CA LYS A 45 18.17 -18.46 5.72
C LYS A 45 16.93 -17.72 6.21
N TYR A 46 16.35 -16.90 5.34
CA TYR A 46 15.09 -16.18 5.62
C TYR A 46 13.97 -17.17 5.96
N ASP A 47 13.75 -18.17 5.11
CA ASP A 47 12.70 -19.16 5.28
C ASP A 47 12.87 -19.93 6.60
N TYR A 48 14.09 -20.32 6.92
CA TYR A 48 14.40 -20.99 8.19
C TYR A 48 14.05 -20.10 9.39
N PHE A 49 14.50 -18.84 9.41
CA PHE A 49 14.21 -17.94 10.53
C PHE A 49 12.73 -17.63 10.65
N PHE A 50 12.03 -17.42 9.54
CA PHE A 50 10.61 -17.12 9.54
C PHE A 50 9.75 -18.30 10.04
N LEU A 51 10.07 -19.52 9.60
CA LEU A 51 9.39 -20.74 10.08
C LEU A 51 9.68 -21.00 11.55
N GLU A 52 10.92 -20.81 11.98
CA GLU A 52 11.29 -21.00 13.38
C GLU A 52 10.67 -19.93 14.29
N ALA A 53 10.58 -18.68 13.84
CA ALA A 53 9.84 -17.63 14.55
C ALA A 53 8.36 -18.01 14.73
N SER A 54 7.73 -18.54 13.67
CA SER A 54 6.35 -19.01 13.73
C SER A 54 6.19 -20.17 14.73
N ARG A 55 7.15 -21.11 14.76
CA ARG A 55 7.16 -22.24 15.69
C ARG A 55 7.33 -21.80 17.15
N LEU A 56 8.20 -20.81 17.39
CA LEU A 56 8.42 -20.26 18.73
C LEU A 56 7.18 -19.47 19.21
N LYS A 57 6.53 -18.71 18.34
CA LYS A 57 5.26 -18.05 18.62
C LYS A 57 4.19 -19.04 19.09
N MET A 58 4.10 -20.22 18.45
CA MET A 58 3.16 -21.29 18.84
C MET A 58 3.51 -21.93 20.20
N LYS A 59 4.72 -21.73 20.70
CA LYS A 59 5.20 -22.18 22.01
C LYS A 59 5.22 -21.07 23.07
N ASP A 60 4.61 -19.93 22.75
CA ASP A 60 4.59 -18.73 23.58
C ASP A 60 5.97 -18.13 23.89
N ASP A 61 7.03 -18.56 23.15
CA ASP A 61 8.36 -17.92 23.24
C ASP A 61 8.42 -16.69 22.32
N TYR A 62 7.71 -15.66 22.76
CA TYR A 62 7.55 -14.43 21.97
C TYR A 62 8.86 -13.64 21.84
N SER A 63 9.77 -13.71 22.82
CA SER A 63 11.05 -13.00 22.76
C SER A 63 11.94 -13.58 21.66
N ALA A 64 12.13 -14.89 21.67
CA ALA A 64 12.96 -15.55 20.66
C ALA A 64 12.33 -15.45 19.24
N ALA A 65 10.99 -15.49 19.15
CA ALA A 65 10.29 -15.28 17.88
C ALA A 65 10.53 -13.86 17.34
N PHE A 66 10.48 -12.84 18.18
CA PHE A 66 10.76 -11.45 17.80
C PHE A 66 12.20 -11.28 17.28
N ASP A 67 13.19 -11.85 17.96
CA ASP A 67 14.60 -11.80 17.54
C ASP A 67 14.78 -12.43 16.15
N LEU A 68 14.16 -13.58 15.90
CA LEU A 68 14.21 -14.22 14.57
C LEU A 68 13.52 -13.41 13.47
N LEU A 69 12.42 -12.74 13.78
CA LEU A 69 11.78 -11.83 12.83
C LEU A 69 12.67 -10.62 12.50
N GLN A 70 13.42 -10.10 13.48
CA GLN A 70 14.43 -9.07 13.22
C GLN A 70 15.52 -9.59 12.29
N HIS A 71 15.99 -10.84 12.48
CA HIS A 71 16.93 -11.47 11.55
C HIS A 71 16.34 -11.64 10.14
N CYS A 72 15.06 -11.98 10.01
CA CYS A 72 14.38 -11.97 8.72
C CYS A 72 14.50 -10.61 8.02
N LEU A 73 14.25 -9.51 8.76
CA LEU A 73 14.29 -8.16 8.22
C LEU A 73 15.73 -7.64 7.95
N THR A 74 16.76 -8.21 8.56
CA THR A 74 18.15 -7.95 8.17
C THR A 74 18.49 -8.59 6.82
N ILE A 75 17.87 -9.73 6.48
CA ILE A 75 18.06 -10.42 5.19
C ILE A 75 17.21 -9.76 4.12
N ASN A 76 15.92 -9.52 4.41
CA ASN A 76 14.99 -8.86 3.50
C ASN A 76 14.20 -7.75 4.23
N PRO A 77 14.69 -6.50 4.21
CA PRO A 77 14.02 -5.38 4.86
C PRO A 77 12.61 -5.05 4.31
N ASN A 78 12.25 -5.65 3.17
CA ASN A 78 10.98 -5.42 2.49
C ASN A 78 10.05 -6.64 2.53
N ALA A 79 10.36 -7.66 3.33
CA ALA A 79 9.52 -8.85 3.48
C ALA A 79 8.22 -8.51 4.20
N SER A 80 7.12 -8.40 3.46
CA SER A 80 5.80 -8.00 3.98
C SER A 80 5.32 -8.90 5.10
N SER A 81 5.54 -10.22 5.00
CA SER A 81 5.17 -11.18 6.03
C SER A 81 5.92 -10.95 7.34
N ALA A 82 7.23 -10.74 7.30
CA ALA A 82 8.02 -10.45 8.49
C ALA A 82 7.69 -9.08 9.09
N LEU A 83 7.43 -8.07 8.25
CA LEU A 83 6.99 -6.74 8.66
C LEU A 83 5.62 -6.79 9.35
N TYR A 84 4.68 -7.55 8.81
CA TYR A 84 3.38 -7.76 9.42
C TYR A 84 3.50 -8.46 10.78
N GLU A 85 4.22 -9.58 10.84
CA GLU A 85 4.40 -10.32 12.10
C GLU A 85 5.08 -9.45 13.16
N ILE A 86 6.18 -8.77 12.84
CA ILE A 86 6.90 -7.96 13.82
C ILE A 86 6.09 -6.75 14.28
N SER A 87 5.18 -6.23 13.45
CA SER A 87 4.28 -5.14 13.86
C SER A 87 3.41 -5.53 15.04
N GLN A 88 2.94 -6.79 15.09
CA GLN A 88 2.13 -7.31 16.19
C GLN A 88 2.91 -7.32 17.52
N TYR A 89 4.20 -7.67 17.46
CA TYR A 89 5.07 -7.63 18.65
C TYR A 89 5.29 -6.21 19.14
N TYR A 90 5.54 -5.25 18.23
CA TYR A 90 5.65 -3.84 18.61
C TYR A 90 4.36 -3.32 19.26
N MET A 91 3.19 -3.71 18.73
CA MET A 91 1.90 -3.34 19.33
C MET A 91 1.76 -3.93 20.74
N TYR A 92 2.09 -5.20 20.92
CA TYR A 92 2.08 -5.85 22.23
C TYR A 92 3.00 -5.15 23.24
N LEU A 93 4.19 -4.74 22.81
CA LEU A 93 5.18 -4.01 23.60
C LEU A 93 4.81 -2.53 23.81
N LYS A 94 3.65 -2.07 23.35
CA LYS A 94 3.22 -0.66 23.39
C LYS A 94 4.12 0.30 22.60
N GLN A 95 4.91 -0.22 21.68
CA GLN A 95 5.74 0.54 20.75
C GLN A 95 4.94 0.86 19.48
N VAL A 96 3.84 1.58 19.66
CA VAL A 96 2.84 1.84 18.61
C VAL A 96 3.45 2.47 17.36
N PRO A 97 4.34 3.49 17.43
CA PRO A 97 4.92 4.09 16.23
C PRO A 97 5.75 3.09 15.38
N GLN A 98 6.51 2.20 16.03
CA GLN A 98 7.29 1.17 15.33
C GLN A 98 6.38 0.12 14.68
N GLY A 99 5.34 -0.30 15.41
CA GLY A 99 4.34 -1.23 14.91
C GLY A 99 3.59 -0.67 13.69
N GLN A 100 3.16 0.57 13.76
CA GLN A 100 2.51 1.26 12.65
C GLN A 100 3.42 1.37 11.43
N ALA A 101 4.67 1.83 11.60
CA ALA A 101 5.63 1.95 10.51
C ALA A 101 5.92 0.59 9.83
N ALA A 102 6.03 -0.50 10.61
CA ALA A 102 6.21 -1.83 10.07
C ALA A 102 4.99 -2.30 9.28
N LEU A 103 3.77 -2.05 9.79
CA LEU A 103 2.53 -2.46 9.14
C LEU A 103 2.25 -1.63 7.87
N GLU A 104 2.49 -0.31 7.90
CA GLU A 104 2.42 0.56 6.72
C GLU A 104 3.34 0.05 5.61
N LYS A 105 4.58 -0.32 5.96
CA LYS A 105 5.54 -0.87 5.02
C LYS A 105 5.13 -2.25 4.50
N ALA A 106 4.50 -3.08 5.32
CA ALA A 106 3.96 -4.37 4.87
C ALA A 106 2.89 -4.20 3.80
N VAL A 107 1.93 -3.29 4.02
CA VAL A 107 0.86 -2.94 3.06
C VAL A 107 1.44 -2.32 1.79
N GLU A 108 2.44 -1.44 1.92
CA GLU A 108 3.08 -0.79 0.76
C GLU A 108 3.80 -1.80 -0.14
N ASN A 109 4.43 -2.83 0.44
CA ASN A 109 5.18 -3.85 -0.30
C ASN A 109 4.29 -4.96 -0.87
N ASP A 110 3.15 -5.24 -0.23
CA ASP A 110 2.17 -6.23 -0.68
C ASP A 110 0.74 -5.69 -0.49
N PRO A 111 0.32 -4.77 -1.36
CA PRO A 111 -0.99 -4.13 -1.27
C PRO A 111 -2.14 -5.05 -1.64
N ASP A 112 -1.86 -6.22 -2.21
CA ASP A 112 -2.86 -7.23 -2.58
C ASP A 112 -3.15 -8.21 -1.44
N ASN A 113 -2.46 -8.06 -0.31
CA ASN A 113 -2.77 -8.82 0.90
C ASN A 113 -3.85 -8.09 1.73
N TYR A 114 -5.05 -8.64 1.68
CA TYR A 114 -6.20 -8.09 2.40
C TYR A 114 -5.94 -7.92 3.90
N TRP A 115 -5.33 -8.92 4.53
CA TRP A 115 -5.15 -8.95 5.99
C TRP A 115 -4.18 -7.88 6.51
N TYR A 116 -3.16 -7.53 5.72
CA TYR A 116 -2.27 -6.44 6.08
C TYR A 116 -3.00 -5.09 6.05
N SER A 117 -3.76 -4.86 4.98
CA SER A 117 -4.57 -3.64 4.84
C SER A 117 -5.65 -3.55 5.90
N GLN A 118 -6.33 -4.66 6.22
CA GLN A 118 -7.34 -4.72 7.29
C GLN A 118 -6.73 -4.40 8.66
N GLY A 119 -5.57 -4.97 8.98
CA GLY A 119 -4.85 -4.69 10.22
C GLY A 119 -4.46 -3.22 10.33
N LEU A 120 -3.98 -2.62 9.24
CA LEU A 120 -3.59 -1.20 9.22
C LEU A 120 -4.81 -0.27 9.34
N ALA A 121 -5.92 -0.57 8.67
CA ALA A 121 -7.15 0.20 8.79
C ALA A 121 -7.68 0.18 10.24
N SER A 122 -7.67 -0.99 10.87
CA SER A 122 -8.05 -1.13 12.28
C SER A 122 -7.14 -0.34 13.22
N LEU A 123 -5.83 -0.33 12.94
CA LEU A 123 -4.87 0.45 13.72
C LEU A 123 -5.12 1.95 13.60
N TYR A 124 -5.35 2.47 12.39
CA TYR A 124 -5.68 3.88 12.19
C TYR A 124 -6.96 4.29 12.92
N GLN A 125 -8.00 3.43 12.92
CA GLN A 125 -9.22 3.68 13.68
C GLN A 125 -8.96 3.73 15.20
N GLN A 126 -8.17 2.80 15.74
CA GLN A 126 -7.80 2.78 17.16
C GLN A 126 -7.01 4.03 17.59
N GLN A 127 -6.21 4.59 16.68
CA GLN A 127 -5.45 5.82 16.92
C GLN A 127 -6.23 7.10 16.63
N ASN A 128 -7.52 6.97 16.25
CA ASN A 128 -8.35 8.08 15.81
C ASN A 128 -7.82 8.80 14.55
N GLU A 129 -7.01 8.13 13.74
CA GLU A 129 -6.51 8.62 12.45
C GLU A 129 -7.54 8.38 11.33
N MET A 130 -8.77 8.91 11.51
CA MET A 130 -9.94 8.56 10.71
C MET A 130 -9.72 8.81 9.21
N GLN A 131 -9.06 9.92 8.83
CA GLN A 131 -8.77 10.21 7.42
C GLN A 131 -7.86 9.16 6.76
N LYS A 132 -6.87 8.65 7.49
CA LYS A 132 -6.02 7.57 6.98
C LYS A 132 -6.79 6.26 6.86
N ALA A 133 -7.65 5.97 7.85
CA ALA A 133 -8.52 4.80 7.83
C ALA A 133 -9.47 4.82 6.63
N THR A 134 -10.19 5.92 6.38
CA THR A 134 -11.11 6.06 5.25
C THR A 134 -10.39 5.93 3.91
N ASN A 135 -9.25 6.60 3.72
CA ASN A 135 -8.46 6.51 2.49
C ASN A 135 -8.02 5.07 2.19
N LEU A 136 -7.57 4.34 3.21
CA LEU A 136 -7.17 2.95 3.07
C LEU A 136 -8.37 2.06 2.76
N LEU A 137 -9.48 2.19 3.49
CA LEU A 137 -10.71 1.41 3.30
C LEU A 137 -11.34 1.65 1.92
N GLU A 138 -11.32 2.87 1.39
CA GLU A 138 -11.75 3.16 0.02
C GLU A 138 -10.88 2.44 -1.03
N SER A 139 -9.57 2.44 -0.81
CA SER A 139 -8.65 1.66 -1.64
C SER A 139 -8.95 0.16 -1.55
N MET A 140 -9.22 -0.36 -0.34
CA MET A 140 -9.58 -1.75 -0.11
C MET A 140 -10.92 -2.11 -0.78
N ALA A 141 -11.94 -1.25 -0.67
CA ALA A 141 -13.25 -1.48 -1.29
C ALA A 141 -13.18 -1.57 -2.83
N THR A 142 -12.18 -0.89 -3.42
CA THR A 142 -11.92 -0.95 -4.86
C THR A 142 -11.09 -2.18 -5.24
N ARG A 143 -10.04 -2.48 -4.48
CA ARG A 143 -9.07 -3.55 -4.75
C ARG A 143 -9.65 -4.94 -4.49
N PHE A 144 -10.38 -5.09 -3.39
CA PHE A 144 -11.04 -6.32 -2.95
C PHE A 144 -12.55 -6.21 -3.20
N SER A 145 -12.89 -6.07 -4.48
CA SER A 145 -14.26 -5.76 -4.90
C SER A 145 -15.29 -6.86 -4.61
N ASP A 146 -14.87 -8.06 -4.27
CA ASP A 146 -15.68 -9.19 -3.82
C ASP A 146 -16.06 -9.12 -2.33
N ARG A 147 -15.38 -8.26 -1.56
CA ARG A 147 -15.58 -8.13 -0.11
C ARG A 147 -16.45 -6.92 0.24
N MET A 148 -17.29 -7.09 1.25
CA MET A 148 -18.14 -6.02 1.78
C MET A 148 -17.57 -5.38 3.05
N ASP A 149 -16.66 -6.06 3.74
CA ASP A 149 -16.10 -5.60 5.03
C ASP A 149 -15.55 -4.18 5.00
N PRO A 150 -14.80 -3.73 3.94
CA PRO A 150 -14.33 -2.35 3.88
C PRO A 150 -15.46 -1.32 3.83
N LEU A 151 -16.57 -1.63 3.15
CA LEU A 151 -17.73 -0.74 3.07
C LEU A 151 -18.46 -0.64 4.41
N TYR A 152 -18.59 -1.75 5.16
CA TYR A 152 -19.16 -1.70 6.51
C TYR A 152 -18.28 -0.86 7.45
N SER A 153 -16.96 -1.00 7.34
CA SER A 153 -16.04 -0.17 8.14
C SER A 153 -16.13 1.31 7.78
N LEU A 154 -16.31 1.65 6.49
CA LEU A 154 -16.53 3.02 6.03
C LEU A 154 -17.83 3.59 6.57
N LEU A 155 -18.93 2.80 6.56
CA LEU A 155 -20.20 3.23 7.13
C LEU A 155 -20.06 3.60 8.61
N ASP A 156 -19.37 2.78 9.41
CA ASP A 156 -19.14 3.07 10.82
C ASP A 156 -18.39 4.39 11.01
N ILE A 157 -17.32 4.60 10.25
CA ILE A 157 -16.51 5.82 10.33
C ILE A 157 -17.33 7.04 9.90
N TYR A 158 -17.98 7.00 8.75
CA TYR A 158 -18.75 8.13 8.22
C TYR A 158 -19.94 8.49 9.11
N ASN A 159 -20.60 7.48 9.70
CA ASN A 159 -21.67 7.71 10.67
C ASN A 159 -21.15 8.40 11.94
N ARG A 160 -19.99 7.96 12.46
CA ARG A 160 -19.34 8.60 13.63
C ARG A 160 -18.87 10.02 13.37
N LEU A 161 -18.52 10.32 12.11
CA LEU A 161 -18.10 11.67 11.67
C LEU A 161 -19.29 12.54 11.23
N GLU A 162 -20.53 12.01 11.25
CA GLU A 162 -21.75 12.67 10.79
C GLU A 162 -21.68 13.06 9.30
N GLU A 163 -20.88 12.34 8.51
CA GLU A 163 -20.72 12.55 7.06
C GLU A 163 -21.83 11.83 6.29
N TYR A 164 -23.08 12.27 6.43
CA TYR A 164 -24.29 11.58 5.94
C TYR A 164 -24.30 11.36 4.42
N ASP A 165 -23.73 12.25 3.61
CA ASP A 165 -23.63 12.07 2.16
C ASP A 165 -22.73 10.86 1.82
N ASN A 166 -21.64 10.66 2.56
CA ASN A 166 -20.77 9.52 2.43
C ASN A 166 -21.44 8.23 2.93
N VAL A 167 -22.25 8.32 3.99
CA VAL A 167 -23.08 7.20 4.47
C VAL A 167 -24.02 6.72 3.36
N ILE A 168 -24.81 7.64 2.75
CA ILE A 168 -25.75 7.31 1.68
C ILE A 168 -25.03 6.70 0.47
N THR A 169 -23.91 7.30 0.07
CA THR A 169 -23.09 6.79 -1.05
C THR A 169 -22.60 5.38 -0.78
N THR A 170 -22.15 5.10 0.46
CA THR A 170 -21.62 3.78 0.84
C THR A 170 -22.75 2.74 0.95
N LEU A 171 -23.93 3.13 1.42
CA LEU A 171 -25.11 2.26 1.42
C LEU A 171 -25.52 1.84 0.02
N ASN A 172 -25.57 2.78 -0.93
CA ASN A 172 -25.88 2.49 -2.34
C ASN A 172 -24.87 1.49 -2.95
N ARG A 173 -23.58 1.63 -2.61
CA ARG A 173 -22.52 0.68 -3.04
C ARG A 173 -22.71 -0.71 -2.45
N LEU A 174 -23.17 -0.82 -1.21
CA LEU A 174 -23.48 -2.10 -0.58
C LEU A 174 -24.72 -2.74 -1.22
N GLU A 175 -25.77 -1.98 -1.46
CA GLU A 175 -27.00 -2.46 -2.13
C GLU A 175 -26.69 -2.99 -3.55
N GLU A 176 -25.91 -2.24 -4.33
CA GLU A 176 -25.47 -2.70 -5.66
C GLU A 176 -24.68 -4.02 -5.60
N LYS A 177 -23.85 -4.20 -4.60
CA LYS A 177 -23.08 -5.46 -4.43
C LYS A 177 -23.96 -6.62 -3.98
N MET A 178 -24.90 -6.39 -3.08
CA MET A 178 -25.85 -7.42 -2.63
C MET A 178 -26.72 -7.89 -3.79
N GLY A 179 -27.28 -6.98 -4.58
CA GLY A 179 -28.12 -7.33 -5.73
C GLY A 179 -27.37 -8.09 -6.84
N LYS A 180 -26.04 -7.93 -6.96
CA LYS A 180 -25.23 -8.72 -7.88
C LYS A 180 -24.94 -10.13 -7.40
N ASN A 181 -25.01 -10.38 -6.10
CA ASN A 181 -24.76 -11.71 -5.52
C ASN A 181 -26.02 -12.60 -5.52
N GLU A 182 -27.20 -12.04 -5.80
CA GLU A 182 -28.48 -12.77 -5.86
C GLU A 182 -28.83 -13.24 -7.28
N GLN A 183 -28.04 -12.94 -8.30
CA GLN A 183 -28.19 -13.35 -9.70
C GLN A 183 -27.21 -14.48 -10.06
#